data_792eaf2640f6bc9d50d0925e0a56f165
#
_entry.id   792eaf2640f6bc9d50d0925e0a56f165
#
_cell.length_a   1.000
_cell.length_b   1.000
_cell.length_c   1.000
_cell.angle_alpha   90.00
_cell.angle_beta   90.00
_cell.angle_gamma   90.00
#
_symmetry.space_group_name_H-M   'P 1'
#
loop_
_entity.id
_entity.type
_entity.pdbx_description
1 polymer ?
#
loop_
_entity_poly.entity_id
_entity_poly.type
_entity_poly.pdbx_seq_one_letter_code
_entity_poly.pdbx_strand_id
1 'polypeptide(L)'
;MNRPTPPAETDFGFQTVAWGDKARKVRGVFDSVAGNYDVMNDLMSAGAHRLWKRFTLSCTRLRPGQTALDVAGGTGDLAAGMAAQVGPEGLVVLTDINAAMLGHGRDRLLDEGLARNTRSAQANAECLPFADASFDCVTIGFGLRNVTDKAAALASMKRVLKPGGQLIVLEFSQVAVPALRPLYDAYSFKVLPLLGKLVAGDADSYRYLAESIRKHPDQETLLQMMREAGLEDCRYHNLTGGIVAVHRGWRA
;
A
#
# COMPACT_ATOMS: atom_id res chain seq x y z
N MET A 1 -11.10 6.48 -24.87
CA MET A 1 -10.24 5.29 -25.01
C MET A 1 -11.01 4.08 -24.48
N ASN A 2 -11.26 3.08 -25.32
CA ASN A 2 -11.91 1.84 -24.88
C ASN A 2 -10.98 1.10 -23.91
N ARG A 3 -11.37 0.99 -22.64
CA ARG A 3 -10.69 0.07 -21.73
C ARG A 3 -10.90 -1.36 -22.22
N PRO A 4 -9.87 -2.20 -22.29
CA PRO A 4 -10.07 -3.61 -22.58
C PRO A 4 -11.04 -4.21 -21.55
N THR A 5 -11.88 -5.14 -21.99
CA THR A 5 -12.76 -5.86 -21.08
C THR A 5 -11.93 -6.55 -20.00
N PRO A 6 -12.22 -6.35 -18.70
CA PRO A 6 -11.44 -6.97 -17.65
C PRO A 6 -11.49 -8.50 -17.78
N PRO A 7 -10.45 -9.23 -17.36
CA PRO A 7 -10.47 -10.68 -17.30
C PRO A 7 -11.66 -11.18 -16.48
N ALA A 8 -12.18 -12.37 -16.80
CA ALA A 8 -13.28 -12.95 -16.02
C ALA A 8 -12.85 -13.31 -14.58
N GLU A 9 -11.57 -13.63 -14.40
CA GLU A 9 -11.01 -14.13 -13.14
C GLU A 9 -9.74 -13.38 -12.74
N THR A 10 -9.42 -13.46 -11.44
CA THR A 10 -8.21 -12.88 -10.84
C THR A 10 -7.72 -13.73 -9.67
N ASP A 11 -6.53 -13.43 -9.15
CA ASP A 11 -5.96 -14.07 -7.96
C ASP A 11 -6.56 -13.52 -6.65
N PHE A 12 -6.79 -14.39 -5.69
CA PHE A 12 -6.99 -14.09 -4.27
C PHE A 12 -6.09 -15.02 -3.44
N GLY A 13 -4.88 -14.57 -3.14
CA GLY A 13 -3.81 -15.46 -2.73
C GLY A 13 -3.52 -16.49 -3.82
N PHE A 14 -3.50 -17.78 -3.48
CA PHE A 14 -3.34 -18.86 -4.45
C PHE A 14 -4.65 -19.35 -5.09
N GLN A 15 -5.78 -18.81 -4.65
CA GLN A 15 -7.09 -19.13 -5.22
C GLN A 15 -7.37 -18.26 -6.45
N THR A 16 -8.08 -18.82 -7.42
CA THR A 16 -8.69 -18.08 -8.54
C THR A 16 -10.11 -17.70 -8.15
N VAL A 17 -10.48 -16.45 -8.33
CA VAL A 17 -11.82 -15.92 -8.01
C VAL A 17 -12.34 -15.06 -9.17
N ALA A 18 -13.65 -14.87 -9.24
CA ALA A 18 -14.20 -13.94 -10.21
C ALA A 18 -13.64 -12.52 -9.98
N TRP A 19 -13.35 -11.80 -11.07
CA TRP A 19 -12.76 -10.46 -11.01
C TRP A 19 -13.52 -9.51 -10.08
N GLY A 20 -14.85 -9.50 -10.15
CA GLY A 20 -15.71 -8.65 -9.32
C GLY A 20 -15.74 -9.04 -7.83
N ASP A 21 -15.29 -10.23 -7.47
CA ASP A 21 -15.36 -10.75 -6.10
C ASP A 21 -14.12 -10.44 -5.28
N LYS A 22 -12.98 -10.18 -5.93
CA LYS A 22 -11.70 -9.96 -5.23
C LYS A 22 -11.79 -8.84 -4.20
N ALA A 23 -12.27 -7.67 -4.58
CA ALA A 23 -12.37 -6.52 -3.68
C ALA A 23 -13.25 -6.83 -2.44
N ARG A 24 -14.34 -7.59 -2.61
CA ARG A 24 -15.21 -8.01 -1.50
C ARG A 24 -14.48 -8.98 -0.55
N LYS A 25 -13.77 -9.97 -1.11
CA LYS A 25 -13.00 -10.94 -0.31
C LYS A 25 -11.86 -10.26 0.45
N VAL A 26 -11.11 -9.37 -0.21
CA VAL A 26 -10.05 -8.57 0.42
C VAL A 26 -10.63 -7.74 1.57
N ARG A 27 -11.79 -7.09 1.36
CA ARG A 27 -12.46 -6.34 2.44
C ARG A 27 -12.73 -7.24 3.64
N GLY A 28 -13.28 -8.44 3.45
CA GLY A 28 -13.55 -9.38 4.54
C GLY A 28 -12.30 -9.74 5.34
N VAL A 29 -11.14 -9.93 4.68
CA VAL A 29 -9.85 -10.15 5.36
C VAL A 29 -9.49 -8.94 6.25
N PHE A 30 -9.59 -7.72 5.73
CA PHE A 30 -9.23 -6.53 6.49
C PHE A 30 -10.25 -6.20 7.60
N ASP A 31 -11.52 -6.50 7.40
CA ASP A 31 -12.55 -6.36 8.45
C ASP A 31 -12.26 -7.28 9.65
N SER A 32 -11.80 -8.52 9.40
CA SER A 32 -11.48 -9.47 10.46
C SER A 32 -10.24 -9.09 11.27
N VAL A 33 -9.27 -8.41 10.66
CA VAL A 33 -8.01 -8.03 11.32
C VAL A 33 -7.92 -6.56 11.72
N ALA A 34 -8.94 -5.73 11.43
CA ALA A 34 -8.89 -4.29 11.64
C ALA A 34 -8.57 -3.91 13.10
N GLY A 35 -9.13 -4.62 14.09
CA GLY A 35 -8.86 -4.39 15.50
C GLY A 35 -7.46 -4.79 15.98
N ASN A 36 -6.75 -5.64 15.22
CA ASN A 36 -5.42 -6.15 15.54
C ASN A 36 -4.40 -5.84 14.44
N TYR A 37 -4.69 -4.86 13.58
CA TYR A 37 -3.91 -4.58 12.37
C TYR A 37 -2.44 -4.25 12.68
N ASP A 38 -2.18 -3.46 13.70
CA ASP A 38 -0.81 -3.12 14.10
C ASP A 38 -0.05 -4.34 14.65
N VAL A 39 -0.72 -5.18 15.45
CA VAL A 39 -0.16 -6.45 15.93
C VAL A 39 0.17 -7.37 14.75
N MET A 40 -0.71 -7.45 13.77
CA MET A 40 -0.49 -8.21 12.54
C MET A 40 0.76 -7.71 11.79
N ASN A 41 0.89 -6.40 11.61
CA ASN A 41 2.06 -5.80 10.95
C ASN A 41 3.35 -6.06 11.74
N ASP A 42 3.32 -5.97 13.07
CA ASP A 42 4.46 -6.30 13.93
C ASP A 42 4.86 -7.77 13.78
N LEU A 43 3.91 -8.69 13.82
CA LEU A 43 4.18 -10.12 13.63
C LEU A 43 4.74 -10.40 12.24
N MET A 44 4.13 -9.85 11.17
CA MET A 44 4.58 -10.07 9.79
C MET A 44 5.99 -9.55 9.50
N SER A 45 6.41 -8.51 10.19
CA SER A 45 7.66 -7.80 9.92
C SER A 45 8.68 -7.88 11.04
N ALA A 46 8.37 -8.56 12.16
CA ALA A 46 9.13 -8.48 13.40
C ALA A 46 9.41 -7.01 13.81
N GLY A 47 8.42 -6.12 13.63
CA GLY A 47 8.52 -4.68 13.90
C GLY A 47 9.27 -3.86 12.86
N ALA A 48 9.88 -4.48 11.83
CA ALA A 48 10.66 -3.78 10.82
C ALA A 48 9.83 -2.84 9.93
N HIS A 49 8.49 -3.02 9.85
CA HIS A 49 7.62 -2.14 9.06
C HIS A 49 7.74 -0.67 9.44
N ARG A 50 8.04 -0.35 10.70
CA ARG A 50 8.25 1.03 11.17
C ARG A 50 9.49 1.66 10.52
N LEU A 51 10.58 0.90 10.38
CA LEU A 51 11.80 1.36 9.70
C LEU A 51 11.54 1.54 8.20
N TRP A 52 10.81 0.60 7.57
CA TRP A 52 10.46 0.71 6.15
C TRP A 52 9.59 1.93 5.87
N LYS A 53 8.58 2.20 6.72
CA LYS A 53 7.72 3.39 6.61
C LYS A 53 8.53 4.67 6.81
N ARG A 54 9.46 4.71 7.78
CA ARG A 54 10.36 5.87 7.98
C ARG A 54 11.26 6.12 6.78
N PHE A 55 11.82 5.07 6.19
CA PHE A 55 12.60 5.18 4.95
C PHE A 55 11.71 5.70 3.81
N THR A 56 10.50 5.18 3.66
CA THR A 56 9.53 5.65 2.66
C THR A 56 9.23 7.13 2.82
N LEU A 57 8.98 7.59 4.04
CA LEU A 57 8.75 9.01 4.35
C LEU A 57 9.97 9.88 4.03
N SER A 58 11.20 9.40 4.20
CA SER A 58 12.40 10.13 3.78
C SER A 58 12.50 10.28 2.25
N CYS A 59 11.85 9.38 1.51
CA CYS A 59 11.81 9.41 0.05
C CYS A 59 10.76 10.40 -0.50
N THR A 60 9.74 10.79 0.27
CA THR A 60 8.65 11.67 -0.20
C THR A 60 9.15 13.07 -0.58
N ARG A 61 10.20 13.56 0.09
CA ARG A 61 10.77 14.91 -0.09
C ARG A 61 9.73 16.02 -0.06
N LEU A 62 8.62 15.80 0.66
CA LEU A 62 7.58 16.79 0.85
C LEU A 62 8.11 18.03 1.56
N ARG A 63 7.55 19.17 1.19
CA ARG A 63 7.88 20.49 1.74
C ARG A 63 6.66 21.10 2.40
N PRO A 64 6.83 22.02 3.36
CA PRO A 64 5.71 22.77 3.92
C PRO A 64 4.80 23.38 2.84
N GLY A 65 3.49 23.30 3.05
CA GLY A 65 2.47 23.79 2.14
C GLY A 65 2.08 22.87 0.97
N GLN A 66 2.79 21.74 0.77
CA GLN A 66 2.46 20.80 -0.29
C GLN A 66 1.25 19.91 0.03
N THR A 67 0.72 19.26 -1.01
CA THR A 67 -0.42 18.35 -0.92
C THR A 67 0.02 16.91 -1.19
N ALA A 68 -0.42 15.96 -0.35
CA ALA A 68 -0.11 14.55 -0.52
C ALA A 68 -1.36 13.67 -0.41
N LEU A 69 -1.30 12.50 -1.03
CA LEU A 69 -2.34 11.48 -0.99
C LEU A 69 -1.76 10.17 -0.51
N ASP A 70 -2.36 9.56 0.51
CA ASP A 70 -2.06 8.19 0.97
C ASP A 70 -3.17 7.25 0.50
N VAL A 71 -2.85 6.40 -0.46
CA VAL A 71 -3.81 5.46 -1.07
C VAL A 71 -3.74 4.12 -0.36
N ALA A 72 -4.91 3.55 -0.03
CA ALA A 72 -5.01 2.36 0.79
C ALA A 72 -4.19 2.50 2.09
N GLY A 73 -4.27 3.68 2.71
CA GLY A 73 -3.43 4.06 3.84
C GLY A 73 -3.83 3.45 5.18
N GLY A 74 -4.98 2.77 5.23
CA GLY A 74 -5.42 2.00 6.40
C GLY A 74 -5.44 2.82 7.68
N THR A 75 -4.60 2.46 8.65
CA THR A 75 -4.47 3.13 9.96
C THR A 75 -3.69 4.46 9.91
N GLY A 76 -3.27 4.93 8.73
CA GLY A 76 -2.78 6.29 8.51
C GLY A 76 -1.32 6.55 8.88
N ASP A 77 -0.48 5.53 9.05
CA ASP A 77 0.95 5.69 9.43
C ASP A 77 1.74 6.60 8.47
N LEU A 78 1.60 6.38 7.15
CA LEU A 78 2.27 7.23 6.16
C LEU A 78 1.62 8.61 6.11
N ALA A 79 0.29 8.67 6.19
CA ALA A 79 -0.45 9.93 6.23
C ALA A 79 -0.01 10.83 7.38
N ALA A 80 0.14 10.28 8.61
CA ALA A 80 0.64 11.01 9.77
C ALA A 80 2.05 11.57 9.55
N GLY A 81 2.97 10.73 9.04
CA GLY A 81 4.32 11.16 8.73
C GLY A 81 4.39 12.23 7.64
N MET A 82 3.56 12.12 6.61
CA MET A 82 3.46 13.15 5.56
C MET A 82 2.84 14.44 6.08
N ALA A 83 1.83 14.37 6.97
CA ALA A 83 1.21 15.54 7.58
C ALA A 83 2.21 16.36 8.41
N ALA A 84 3.13 15.67 9.11
CA ALA A 84 4.23 16.35 9.81
C ALA A 84 5.20 17.07 8.84
N GLN A 85 5.45 16.51 7.65
CA GLN A 85 6.35 17.09 6.64
C GLN A 85 5.74 18.32 5.95
N VAL A 86 4.45 18.23 5.55
CA VAL A 86 3.78 19.33 4.84
C VAL A 86 3.40 20.48 5.78
N GLY A 87 3.39 20.24 7.08
CA GLY A 87 3.08 21.25 8.09
C GLY A 87 1.64 21.76 8.02
N PRO A 88 1.30 22.77 8.85
CA PRO A 88 -0.09 23.21 9.03
C PRO A 88 -0.70 23.88 7.79
N GLU A 89 0.09 24.34 6.85
CA GLU A 89 -0.38 24.98 5.59
C GLU A 89 -0.47 23.96 4.43
N GLY A 90 0.01 22.74 4.61
CA GLY A 90 -0.12 21.65 3.66
C GLY A 90 -1.41 20.86 3.86
N LEU A 91 -1.62 19.84 3.04
CA LEU A 91 -2.76 18.94 3.13
C LEU A 91 -2.34 17.51 2.81
N VAL A 92 -2.76 16.57 3.64
CA VAL A 92 -2.67 15.14 3.37
C VAL A 92 -4.07 14.54 3.30
N VAL A 93 -4.37 13.81 2.24
CA VAL A 93 -5.60 13.06 2.12
C VAL A 93 -5.31 11.57 2.35
N LEU A 94 -5.92 11.00 3.39
CA LEU A 94 -5.92 9.57 3.65
C LEU A 94 -7.07 8.92 2.89
N THR A 95 -6.81 7.89 2.10
CA THR A 95 -7.86 7.11 1.44
C THR A 95 -7.71 5.62 1.68
N ASP A 96 -8.85 4.95 1.80
CA ASP A 96 -8.93 3.49 1.81
C ASP A 96 -10.26 3.05 1.21
N ILE A 97 -10.31 1.85 0.60
CA ILE A 97 -11.55 1.26 0.12
C ILE A 97 -12.36 0.65 1.27
N ASN A 98 -11.68 0.27 2.35
CA ASN A 98 -12.28 -0.30 3.55
C ASN A 98 -12.65 0.82 4.53
N ALA A 99 -13.95 1.00 4.80
CA ALA A 99 -14.45 2.07 5.66
C ALA A 99 -14.03 1.91 7.13
N ALA A 100 -13.88 0.67 7.64
CA ALA A 100 -13.44 0.42 9.01
C ALA A 100 -11.98 0.83 9.19
N MET A 101 -11.10 0.41 8.27
CA MET A 101 -9.68 0.80 8.27
C MET A 101 -9.52 2.33 8.16
N LEU A 102 -10.28 2.96 7.26
CA LEU A 102 -10.29 4.42 7.11
C LEU A 102 -10.75 5.12 8.39
N GLY A 103 -11.76 4.57 9.09
CA GLY A 103 -12.24 5.06 10.37
C GLY A 103 -11.14 5.06 11.43
N HIS A 104 -10.43 3.93 11.59
CA HIS A 104 -9.29 3.84 12.51
C HIS A 104 -8.18 4.85 12.16
N GLY A 105 -7.85 4.98 10.88
CA GLY A 105 -6.85 5.95 10.43
C GLY A 105 -7.26 7.39 10.70
N ARG A 106 -8.52 7.75 10.41
CA ARG A 106 -9.07 9.09 10.73
C ARG A 106 -8.99 9.40 12.21
N ASP A 107 -9.48 8.49 13.04
CA ASP A 107 -9.56 8.71 14.49
C ASP A 107 -8.15 8.85 15.08
N ARG A 108 -7.20 8.03 14.64
CA ARG A 108 -5.79 8.17 15.01
C ARG A 108 -5.20 9.53 14.60
N LEU A 109 -5.43 10.00 13.37
CA LEU A 109 -4.94 11.32 12.93
C LEU A 109 -5.53 12.47 13.77
N LEU A 110 -6.79 12.33 14.23
CA LEU A 110 -7.41 13.27 15.16
C LEU A 110 -6.73 13.23 16.53
N ASP A 111 -6.51 12.04 17.09
CA ASP A 111 -5.87 11.84 18.40
C ASP A 111 -4.41 12.34 18.41
N GLU A 112 -3.70 12.23 17.29
CA GLU A 112 -2.35 12.79 17.09
C GLU A 112 -2.34 14.32 16.84
N GLY A 113 -3.51 14.98 16.84
CA GLY A 113 -3.63 16.44 16.66
C GLY A 113 -3.43 16.90 15.20
N LEU A 114 -3.54 16.00 14.23
CA LEU A 114 -3.30 16.28 12.81
C LEU A 114 -4.57 16.67 12.01
N ALA A 115 -5.68 16.94 12.70
CA ALA A 115 -6.97 17.26 12.08
C ALA A 115 -6.93 18.49 11.15
N ARG A 116 -6.05 19.46 11.44
CA ARG A 116 -5.95 20.70 10.69
C ARG A 116 -5.53 20.47 9.23
N ASN A 117 -4.55 19.62 9.02
CA ASN A 117 -3.90 19.40 7.72
C ASN A 117 -4.10 17.99 7.15
N THR A 118 -5.09 17.23 7.68
CA THR A 118 -5.48 15.93 7.15
C THR A 118 -6.97 15.90 6.79
N ARG A 119 -7.31 15.08 5.80
CA ARG A 119 -8.69 14.73 5.42
C ARG A 119 -8.73 13.24 5.11
N SER A 120 -9.91 12.64 5.28
CA SER A 120 -10.13 11.22 4.96
C SER A 120 -11.26 11.07 3.95
N ALA A 121 -11.07 10.19 2.96
CA ALA A 121 -12.08 9.90 1.95
C ALA A 121 -12.07 8.41 1.59
N GLN A 122 -13.23 7.77 1.54
CA GLN A 122 -13.32 6.41 1.03
C GLN A 122 -13.14 6.41 -0.49
N ALA A 123 -12.16 5.66 -0.99
CA ALA A 123 -11.86 5.63 -2.41
C ALA A 123 -11.28 4.28 -2.86
N ASN A 124 -11.56 3.92 -4.13
CA ASN A 124 -10.89 2.82 -4.80
C ASN A 124 -9.65 3.35 -5.54
N ALA A 125 -8.50 2.73 -5.31
CA ALA A 125 -7.23 3.08 -5.95
C ALA A 125 -7.30 3.04 -7.48
N GLU A 126 -8.12 2.15 -8.04
CA GLU A 126 -8.30 1.99 -9.49
C GLU A 126 -9.03 3.17 -10.16
N CYS A 127 -9.77 3.97 -9.38
CA CYS A 127 -10.53 5.13 -9.87
C CYS A 127 -10.63 6.21 -8.79
N LEU A 128 -9.52 6.84 -8.47
CA LEU A 128 -9.44 7.89 -7.45
C LEU A 128 -10.36 9.08 -7.78
N PRO A 129 -11.23 9.53 -6.84
CA PRO A 129 -12.25 10.55 -7.08
C PRO A 129 -11.68 11.98 -6.92
N PHE A 130 -10.47 12.21 -7.41
CA PHE A 130 -9.81 13.51 -7.35
C PHE A 130 -9.55 14.04 -8.75
N ALA A 131 -9.47 15.37 -8.87
CA ALA A 131 -9.11 16.03 -10.11
C ALA A 131 -7.68 15.65 -10.54
N ASP A 132 -7.40 15.79 -11.82
CA ASP A 132 -6.05 15.62 -12.36
C ASP A 132 -5.10 16.64 -11.74
N ALA A 133 -3.83 16.28 -11.60
CA ALA A 133 -2.77 17.20 -11.14
C ALA A 133 -3.08 17.88 -9.79
N SER A 134 -3.59 17.12 -8.81
CA SER A 134 -3.99 17.63 -7.49
C SER A 134 -2.91 17.49 -6.41
N PHE A 135 -2.02 16.50 -6.52
CA PHE A 135 -1.10 16.13 -5.45
C PHE A 135 0.37 16.23 -5.87
N ASP A 136 1.21 16.72 -4.97
CA ASP A 136 2.66 16.78 -5.14
C ASP A 136 3.31 15.41 -4.90
N CYS A 137 2.72 14.59 -4.02
CA CYS A 137 3.16 13.23 -3.73
C CYS A 137 1.96 12.30 -3.53
N VAL A 138 2.05 11.10 -4.07
CA VAL A 138 1.10 10.00 -3.83
C VAL A 138 1.88 8.83 -3.25
N THR A 139 1.38 8.24 -2.15
CA THR A 139 1.93 7.04 -1.54
C THR A 139 0.92 5.91 -1.57
N ILE A 140 1.41 4.66 -1.67
CA ILE A 140 0.66 3.46 -1.36
C ILE A 140 1.58 2.50 -0.61
N GLY A 141 1.22 2.17 0.64
CA GLY A 141 2.02 1.30 1.51
C GLY A 141 1.30 0.00 1.83
N PHE A 142 1.86 -1.15 1.40
CA PHE A 142 1.32 -2.50 1.64
C PHE A 142 -0.13 -2.71 1.17
N GLY A 143 -0.56 -1.89 0.20
CA GLY A 143 -1.92 -1.90 -0.36
C GLY A 143 -2.00 -2.46 -1.78
N LEU A 144 -0.96 -2.22 -2.61
CA LEU A 144 -1.01 -2.48 -4.06
C LEU A 144 -1.19 -3.97 -4.39
N ARG A 145 -0.64 -4.89 -3.58
CA ARG A 145 -0.82 -6.34 -3.78
C ARG A 145 -2.28 -6.78 -3.74
N ASN A 146 -3.13 -6.05 -2.99
CA ASN A 146 -4.54 -6.34 -2.79
C ASN A 146 -5.45 -5.75 -3.88
N VAL A 147 -4.93 -4.82 -4.67
CA VAL A 147 -5.65 -4.19 -5.78
C VAL A 147 -5.90 -5.20 -6.90
N THR A 148 -7.11 -5.20 -7.47
CA THR A 148 -7.50 -6.13 -8.53
C THR A 148 -6.81 -5.75 -9.83
N ASP A 149 -6.96 -4.51 -10.28
CA ASP A 149 -6.31 -3.96 -11.46
C ASP A 149 -5.18 -3.01 -11.06
N LYS A 150 -3.96 -3.57 -10.92
CA LYS A 150 -2.78 -2.78 -10.53
C LYS A 150 -2.41 -1.74 -11.58
N ALA A 151 -2.62 -2.04 -12.87
CA ALA A 151 -2.34 -1.11 -13.96
C ALA A 151 -3.29 0.09 -13.90
N ALA A 152 -4.60 -0.15 -13.70
CA ALA A 152 -5.58 0.91 -13.51
C ALA A 152 -5.27 1.77 -12.27
N ALA A 153 -4.83 1.15 -11.17
CA ALA A 153 -4.46 1.88 -9.96
C ALA A 153 -3.22 2.77 -10.18
N LEU A 154 -2.17 2.24 -10.82
CA LEU A 154 -0.97 3.03 -11.14
C LEU A 154 -1.31 4.21 -12.07
N ALA A 155 -2.14 3.97 -13.09
CA ALA A 155 -2.60 5.02 -13.99
C ALA A 155 -3.45 6.08 -13.26
N SER A 156 -4.34 5.64 -12.35
CA SER A 156 -5.18 6.53 -11.54
C SER A 156 -4.33 7.38 -10.57
N MET A 157 -3.33 6.78 -9.92
CA MET A 157 -2.39 7.48 -9.04
C MET A 157 -1.53 8.48 -9.83
N LYS A 158 -1.02 8.09 -11.02
CA LYS A 158 -0.28 9.00 -11.90
C LYS A 158 -1.13 10.19 -12.35
N ARG A 159 -2.40 9.96 -12.70
CA ARG A 159 -3.33 11.01 -13.15
C ARG A 159 -3.49 12.13 -12.14
N VAL A 160 -3.62 11.79 -10.87
CA VAL A 160 -3.84 12.78 -9.79
C VAL A 160 -2.56 13.49 -9.33
N LEU A 161 -1.37 13.01 -9.72
CA LEU A 161 -0.11 13.71 -9.48
C LEU A 161 -0.02 14.98 -10.32
N LYS A 162 0.52 16.04 -9.75
CA LYS A 162 0.96 17.24 -10.49
C LYS A 162 2.15 16.90 -11.39
N PRO A 163 2.39 17.66 -12.48
CA PRO A 163 3.68 17.61 -13.18
C PRO A 163 4.84 17.82 -12.18
N GLY A 164 5.87 17.00 -12.24
CA GLY A 164 6.96 16.96 -11.27
C GLY A 164 6.64 16.27 -9.94
N GLY A 165 5.40 15.87 -9.73
CA GLY A 165 4.99 15.08 -8.56
C GLY A 165 5.47 13.62 -8.63
N GLN A 166 5.57 12.96 -7.47
CA GLN A 166 6.09 11.60 -7.41
C GLN A 166 5.09 10.60 -6.83
N LEU A 167 5.11 9.38 -7.37
CA LEU A 167 4.47 8.19 -6.80
C LEU A 167 5.51 7.39 -6.02
N ILE A 168 5.15 6.97 -4.81
CA ILE A 168 5.95 6.05 -3.99
C ILE A 168 5.11 4.83 -3.64
N VAL A 169 5.63 3.66 -3.95
CA VAL A 169 5.04 2.36 -3.62
C VAL A 169 5.94 1.64 -2.63
N LEU A 170 5.47 1.44 -1.41
CA LEU A 170 6.10 0.57 -0.40
C LEU A 170 5.37 -0.76 -0.41
N GLU A 171 6.02 -1.85 -0.82
CA GLU A 171 5.34 -3.15 -0.88
C GLU A 171 6.30 -4.30 -0.60
N PHE A 172 5.76 -5.41 -0.12
CA PHE A 172 6.48 -6.67 -0.09
C PHE A 172 6.88 -7.09 -1.50
N SER A 173 8.01 -7.76 -1.61
CA SER A 173 8.57 -8.16 -2.90
C SER A 173 9.29 -9.49 -2.81
N GLN A 174 10.03 -9.86 -3.83
CA GLN A 174 10.78 -11.10 -3.83
C GLN A 174 12.14 -10.92 -3.16
N VAL A 175 12.48 -11.86 -2.27
CA VAL A 175 13.78 -11.85 -1.57
C VAL A 175 14.92 -11.87 -2.59
N ALA A 176 15.71 -10.80 -2.60
CA ALA A 176 16.83 -10.64 -3.51
C ALA A 176 18.07 -11.44 -3.09
N VAL A 177 18.21 -11.75 -1.79
CA VAL A 177 19.32 -12.54 -1.24
C VAL A 177 18.91 -14.01 -1.18
N PRO A 178 19.47 -14.90 -2.06
CA PRO A 178 19.03 -16.29 -2.16
C PRO A 178 19.09 -17.07 -0.84
N ALA A 179 20.11 -16.82 -0.01
CA ALA A 179 20.29 -17.48 1.27
C ALA A 179 19.17 -17.18 2.29
N LEU A 180 18.46 -16.06 2.15
CA LEU A 180 17.35 -15.70 3.04
C LEU A 180 16.01 -16.33 2.61
N ARG A 181 15.87 -16.80 1.38
CA ARG A 181 14.60 -17.34 0.85
C ARG A 181 14.04 -18.49 1.69
N PRO A 182 14.81 -19.56 1.99
CA PRO A 182 14.26 -20.70 2.76
C PRO A 182 13.77 -20.26 4.15
N LEU A 183 14.51 -19.38 4.81
CA LEU A 183 14.17 -18.87 6.14
C LEU A 183 12.88 -18.04 6.09
N TYR A 184 12.79 -17.12 5.12
CA TYR A 184 11.61 -16.28 4.92
C TYR A 184 10.37 -17.10 4.52
N ASP A 185 10.53 -18.15 3.70
CA ASP A 185 9.45 -19.07 3.33
C ASP A 185 8.95 -19.86 4.55
N ALA A 186 9.87 -20.42 5.34
CA ALA A 186 9.50 -21.12 6.57
C ALA A 186 8.75 -20.20 7.54
N TYR A 187 9.21 -18.96 7.72
CA TYR A 187 8.53 -17.95 8.52
C TYR A 187 7.13 -17.65 7.98
N SER A 188 7.02 -17.31 6.69
CA SER A 188 5.77 -16.88 6.06
C SER A 188 4.68 -17.94 6.04
N PHE A 189 5.03 -19.21 5.80
CA PHE A 189 4.04 -20.26 5.60
C PHE A 189 3.86 -21.20 6.81
N LYS A 190 4.78 -21.22 7.75
CA LYS A 190 4.68 -22.08 8.95
C LYS A 190 4.46 -21.25 10.22
N VAL A 191 5.21 -20.18 10.41
CA VAL A 191 5.20 -19.41 11.65
C VAL A 191 4.04 -18.40 11.66
N LEU A 192 3.88 -17.59 10.61
CA LEU A 192 2.85 -16.54 10.57
C LEU A 192 1.42 -17.07 10.72
N PRO A 193 0.97 -18.14 10.03
CA PRO A 193 -0.38 -18.66 10.24
C PRO A 193 -0.61 -19.20 11.66
N LEU A 194 0.43 -19.80 12.27
CA LEU A 194 0.36 -20.27 13.64
C LEU A 194 0.21 -19.11 14.63
N LEU A 195 1.02 -18.06 14.47
CA LEU A 195 0.92 -16.85 15.28
C LEU A 195 -0.43 -16.15 15.07
N GLY A 196 -0.92 -16.07 13.84
CA GLY A 196 -2.24 -15.52 13.53
C GLY A 196 -3.37 -16.25 14.24
N LYS A 197 -3.31 -17.59 14.26
CA LYS A 197 -4.27 -18.42 15.02
C LYS A 197 -4.20 -18.17 16.53
N LEU A 198 -3.00 -18.07 17.09
CA LEU A 198 -2.81 -17.89 18.53
C LEU A 198 -3.15 -16.49 19.03
N VAL A 199 -2.84 -15.45 18.25
CA VAL A 199 -2.95 -14.05 18.68
C VAL A 199 -4.28 -13.42 18.25
N ALA A 200 -4.75 -13.74 17.03
CA ALA A 200 -5.93 -13.11 16.45
C ALA A 200 -7.10 -14.09 16.21
N GLY A 201 -6.90 -15.39 16.44
CA GLY A 201 -7.91 -16.40 16.13
C GLY A 201 -8.20 -16.58 14.62
N ASP A 202 -7.39 -16.00 13.73
CA ASP A 202 -7.64 -15.90 12.28
C ASP A 202 -6.42 -16.37 11.47
N ALA A 203 -6.28 -17.68 11.31
CA ALA A 203 -5.21 -18.25 10.51
C ALA A 203 -5.38 -18.01 9.01
N ASP A 204 -6.61 -17.87 8.52
CA ASP A 204 -6.91 -17.77 7.08
C ASP A 204 -6.53 -16.40 6.54
N SER A 205 -6.80 -15.32 7.27
CA SER A 205 -6.36 -13.97 6.90
C SER A 205 -4.83 -13.86 6.85
N TYR A 206 -4.13 -14.45 7.80
CA TYR A 206 -2.66 -14.49 7.79
C TYR A 206 -2.08 -15.34 6.65
N ARG A 207 -2.75 -16.46 6.30
CA ARG A 207 -2.40 -17.25 5.12
C ARG A 207 -2.58 -16.43 3.84
N TYR A 208 -3.74 -15.77 3.66
CA TYR A 208 -3.98 -14.89 2.53
C TYR A 208 -2.89 -13.82 2.38
N LEU A 209 -2.45 -13.21 3.49
CA LEU A 209 -1.37 -12.22 3.46
C LEU A 209 -0.07 -12.80 2.90
N ALA A 210 0.36 -13.97 3.37
CA ALA A 210 1.55 -14.65 2.86
C ALA A 210 1.42 -15.00 1.37
N GLU A 211 0.27 -15.50 0.95
CA GLU A 211 -0.03 -15.87 -0.43
C GLU A 211 -0.07 -14.63 -1.35
N SER A 212 -0.72 -13.55 -0.91
CA SER A 212 -0.81 -12.30 -1.69
C SER A 212 0.55 -11.66 -1.93
N ILE A 213 1.48 -11.77 -0.97
CA ILE A 213 2.87 -11.36 -1.13
C ILE A 213 3.55 -12.17 -2.25
N ARG A 214 3.34 -13.49 -2.30
CA ARG A 214 3.94 -14.35 -3.34
C ARG A 214 3.38 -14.11 -4.74
N LYS A 215 2.15 -13.65 -4.82
CA LYS A 215 1.48 -13.29 -6.09
C LYS A 215 1.78 -11.87 -6.57
N HIS A 216 2.32 -11.04 -5.67
CA HIS A 216 2.70 -9.67 -6.05
C HIS A 216 3.87 -9.69 -7.05
N PRO A 217 3.90 -8.79 -8.04
CA PRO A 217 5.03 -8.62 -8.94
C PRO A 217 6.35 -8.43 -8.20
N ASP A 218 7.43 -8.96 -8.75
CA ASP A 218 8.77 -8.66 -8.26
C ASP A 218 9.17 -7.19 -8.54
N GLN A 219 10.36 -6.81 -8.08
CA GLN A 219 10.83 -5.42 -8.15
C GLN A 219 10.89 -4.89 -9.59
N GLU A 220 11.46 -5.68 -10.51
CA GLU A 220 11.63 -5.26 -11.91
C GLU A 220 10.28 -5.21 -12.64
N THR A 221 9.42 -6.19 -12.39
CA THR A 221 8.07 -6.22 -12.96
C THR A 221 7.25 -5.02 -12.52
N LEU A 222 7.26 -4.68 -11.22
CA LEU A 222 6.55 -3.49 -10.73
C LEU A 222 7.17 -2.20 -11.28
N LEU A 223 8.49 -2.13 -11.38
CA LEU A 223 9.18 -1.00 -12.00
C LEU A 223 8.72 -0.79 -13.44
N GLN A 224 8.63 -1.87 -14.21
CA GLN A 224 8.15 -1.83 -15.59
C GLN A 224 6.67 -1.40 -15.66
N MET A 225 5.80 -1.92 -14.80
CA MET A 225 4.39 -1.50 -14.71
C MET A 225 4.25 0.01 -14.41
N MET A 226 5.12 0.57 -13.58
CA MET A 226 5.13 2.02 -13.30
C MET A 226 5.52 2.83 -14.54
N ARG A 227 6.51 2.35 -15.33
CA ARG A 227 6.89 2.96 -16.61
C ARG A 227 5.77 2.90 -17.64
N GLU A 228 5.10 1.75 -17.74
CA GLU A 228 3.94 1.56 -18.63
C GLU A 228 2.74 2.45 -18.24
N ALA A 229 2.57 2.75 -16.95
CA ALA A 229 1.61 3.75 -16.49
C ALA A 229 2.02 5.20 -16.86
N GLY A 230 3.20 5.40 -17.45
CA GLY A 230 3.72 6.69 -17.91
C GLY A 230 4.42 7.50 -16.82
N LEU A 231 4.95 6.83 -15.78
CA LEU A 231 5.85 7.45 -14.82
C LEU A 231 7.28 7.41 -15.37
N GLU A 232 8.05 8.45 -15.10
CA GLU A 232 9.43 8.60 -15.53
C GLU A 232 10.41 8.45 -14.36
N ASP A 233 11.70 8.31 -14.66
CA ASP A 233 12.80 8.14 -13.70
C ASP A 233 12.50 7.10 -12.60
N CYS A 234 11.80 6.03 -13.00
CA CYS A 234 11.39 4.97 -12.09
C CYS A 234 12.61 4.23 -11.53
N ARG A 235 12.66 4.12 -10.20
CA ARG A 235 13.73 3.45 -9.44
C ARG A 235 13.13 2.70 -8.26
N TYR A 236 13.87 1.72 -7.74
CA TYR A 236 13.51 1.08 -6.48
C TYR A 236 14.70 0.91 -5.53
N HIS A 237 14.41 0.73 -4.26
CA HIS A 237 15.34 0.40 -3.20
C HIS A 237 14.87 -0.85 -2.48
N ASN A 238 15.72 -1.88 -2.47
CA ASN A 238 15.47 -3.08 -1.67
C ASN A 238 15.72 -2.80 -0.20
N LEU A 239 14.81 -3.21 0.65
CA LEU A 239 14.91 -3.17 2.10
C LEU A 239 14.92 -4.59 2.64
N THR A 240 15.66 -4.84 3.72
CA THR A 240 15.74 -6.14 4.39
C THR A 240 15.98 -7.30 3.40
N GLY A 241 17.04 -7.16 2.58
CA GLY A 241 17.43 -8.19 1.60
C GLY A 241 16.42 -8.43 0.47
N GLY A 242 15.54 -7.45 0.18
CA GLY A 242 14.53 -7.51 -0.87
C GLY A 242 13.17 -8.05 -0.42
N ILE A 243 13.00 -8.39 0.88
CA ILE A 243 11.69 -8.77 1.44
C ILE A 243 10.66 -7.66 1.17
N VAL A 244 11.10 -6.41 1.22
CA VAL A 244 10.31 -5.21 0.90
C VAL A 244 11.10 -4.36 -0.06
N ALA A 245 10.40 -3.66 -0.95
CA ALA A 245 10.97 -2.67 -1.85
C ALA A 245 10.17 -1.35 -1.80
N VAL A 246 10.88 -0.24 -1.95
CA VAL A 246 10.30 1.09 -2.15
C VAL A 246 10.56 1.51 -3.59
N HIS A 247 9.50 1.55 -4.39
CA HIS A 247 9.55 2.05 -5.76
C HIS A 247 9.17 3.52 -5.80
N ARG A 248 9.80 4.27 -6.69
CA ARG A 248 9.53 5.69 -6.93
C ARG A 248 9.48 5.97 -8.41
N GLY A 249 8.58 6.83 -8.84
CA GLY A 249 8.52 7.34 -10.20
C GLY A 249 7.87 8.72 -10.23
N TRP A 250 8.16 9.53 -11.23
CA TRP A 250 7.70 10.90 -11.34
C TRP A 250 6.74 11.07 -12.51
N ARG A 251 5.79 11.99 -12.36
CA ARG A 251 4.98 12.46 -13.46
C ARG A 251 5.72 13.62 -14.14
N ALA A 252 6.08 13.46 -15.43
CA ALA A 252 6.50 14.56 -16.29
C ALA A 252 5.37 15.56 -16.55
#